data_fcb279080f59d48daa6b68ca9eb64ed3
#
_entry.id   fcb279080f59d48daa6b68ca9eb64ed3
#
_cell.length_a   1.000
_cell.length_b   1.000
_cell.length_c   1.000
_cell.angle_alpha   90.00
_cell.angle_beta   90.00
_cell.angle_gamma   90.00
#
_symmetry.space_group_name_H-M   'P 1'
#
loop_
_entity.id
_entity.type
_entity.pdbx_description
1 polymer ?
#
loop_
_entity_poly.entity_id
_entity_poly.type
_entity_poly.pdbx_seq_one_letter_code
_entity_poly.pdbx_strand_id
1 'polypeptide(L)'
;MLTTVIPIARNALKESIRQPVFFVMLLLAAFIQLLNTWIVGFTMGPSNVPGEVTGDDKMLLDVSMGGIFLLGIMLAAFISTAAISREIENKTVLTVVSKPISRTSVILGKFLGISIAMLIAILIMVAYLLFGVRHGILSTAAEDPVWPVILFSVGSILLSIIIGALGNYAYGWSFGQTAALTLLPLLWIGYGISLFVDEDWALMDPSENLKPQIMLACACLGMALLVMTSIATAISTRFGQVITIAFCAGIFIIGLLSNYWFGRDIFENQRFGQVALVESPTGLDVYDFFNDQVWALAAERNNMELEEFIEAGFDPRRYVSLSELLSFDQEPLKDDTYFNQVMLREPGSVLYISMLGPPREDIQIGDPVYYGASPSGVGMITPEFAPLEPGTPLEKNARDEPGLFIVDMDDTRISIMQIGRDSVELARPPLPGDSLFRQRTVTHPVPLAIWSVVPNMQSFWLLDAITQNQPIPLSHVFLVYGYGICQIVVFLSLAVILFQGRDVG
;
A
#
# COMPACT_ATOMS: atom_id res chain seq x y z
N MET A 1 8.64 19.06 29.27
CA MET A 1 7.78 18.05 28.69
C MET A 1 8.51 16.72 28.46
N LEU A 2 9.64 16.68 27.77
CA LEU A 2 10.41 15.43 27.53
C LEU A 2 10.90 14.75 28.82
N THR A 3 11.30 15.49 29.84
CA THR A 3 11.77 14.97 31.13
C THR A 3 10.70 14.17 31.90
N THR A 4 9.43 14.41 31.64
CA THR A 4 8.30 13.69 32.25
C THR A 4 7.79 12.54 31.38
N VAL A 5 7.86 12.67 30.04
CA VAL A 5 7.39 11.65 29.08
C VAL A 5 8.26 10.39 29.12
N ILE A 6 9.58 10.52 29.14
CA ILE A 6 10.53 9.39 29.10
C ILE A 6 10.36 8.41 30.26
N PRO A 7 10.28 8.86 31.55
CA PRO A 7 10.05 7.94 32.67
C PRO A 7 8.70 7.20 32.54
N ILE A 8 7.64 7.88 32.09
CA ILE A 8 6.33 7.27 31.88
C ILE A 8 6.41 6.21 30.76
N ALA A 9 7.08 6.53 29.66
CA ALA A 9 7.29 5.59 28.55
C ALA A 9 8.06 4.35 28.98
N ARG A 10 9.14 4.52 29.76
CA ARG A 10 9.93 3.40 30.29
C ARG A 10 9.12 2.51 31.24
N ASN A 11 8.23 3.10 32.03
CA ASN A 11 7.36 2.32 32.91
C ASN A 11 6.29 1.55 32.10
N ALA A 12 5.64 2.22 31.16
CA ALA A 12 4.65 1.60 30.27
C ALA A 12 5.26 0.47 29.43
N LEU A 13 6.48 0.65 28.92
CA LEU A 13 7.22 -0.41 28.21
C LEU A 13 7.45 -1.64 29.08
N LYS A 14 7.97 -1.43 30.30
CA LYS A 14 8.22 -2.54 31.25
C LYS A 14 6.93 -3.27 31.62
N GLU A 15 5.85 -2.53 31.86
CA GLU A 15 4.55 -3.08 32.18
C GLU A 15 3.99 -3.90 31.01
N SER A 16 4.08 -3.39 29.78
CA SER A 16 3.61 -4.05 28.56
C SER A 16 4.31 -5.39 28.32
N ILE A 17 5.64 -5.42 28.38
CA ILE A 17 6.42 -6.66 28.10
C ILE A 17 6.29 -7.69 29.24
N ARG A 18 6.04 -7.23 30.48
CA ARG A 18 5.83 -8.13 31.64
C ARG A 18 4.50 -8.86 31.63
N GLN A 19 3.55 -8.44 30.80
CA GLN A 19 2.26 -9.12 30.71
C GLN A 19 2.44 -10.54 30.15
N PRO A 20 1.86 -11.57 30.77
CA PRO A 20 1.94 -12.93 30.23
C PRO A 20 1.42 -13.06 28.81
N VAL A 21 0.37 -12.28 28.49
CA VAL A 21 -0.25 -12.24 27.16
C VAL A 21 0.76 -11.84 26.08
N PHE A 22 1.71 -10.95 26.39
CA PHE A 22 2.73 -10.52 25.43
C PHE A 22 3.55 -11.70 24.91
N PHE A 23 4.11 -12.51 25.82
CA PHE A 23 4.93 -13.66 25.44
C PHE A 23 4.09 -14.80 24.83
N VAL A 24 2.89 -15.05 25.34
CA VAL A 24 1.97 -16.05 24.79
C VAL A 24 1.59 -15.73 23.34
N MET A 25 1.32 -14.45 23.01
CA MET A 25 1.02 -14.03 21.65
C MET A 25 2.22 -14.22 20.71
N LEU A 26 3.44 -13.98 21.18
CA LEU A 26 4.65 -14.24 20.41
C LEU A 26 4.85 -15.75 20.15
N LEU A 27 4.59 -16.62 21.12
CA LEU A 27 4.63 -18.07 20.92
C LEU A 27 3.52 -18.55 19.97
N LEU A 28 2.33 -17.96 20.07
CA LEU A 28 1.25 -18.27 19.14
C LEU A 28 1.59 -17.84 17.70
N ALA A 29 2.26 -16.69 17.54
CA ALA A 29 2.78 -16.27 16.24
C ALA A 29 3.82 -17.27 15.69
N ALA A 30 4.76 -17.72 16.52
CA ALA A 30 5.72 -18.74 16.14
C ALA A 30 5.02 -20.05 15.72
N PHE A 31 4.02 -20.47 16.47
CA PHE A 31 3.25 -21.67 16.18
C PHE A 31 2.48 -21.58 14.84
N ILE A 32 1.83 -20.42 14.59
CA ILE A 32 1.14 -20.20 13.31
C ILE A 32 2.13 -20.24 12.14
N GLN A 33 3.32 -19.65 12.29
CA GLN A 33 4.34 -19.66 11.24
C GLN A 33 4.87 -21.09 10.99
N LEU A 34 5.12 -21.85 12.04
CA LEU A 34 5.49 -23.27 11.90
C LEU A 34 4.40 -24.08 11.20
N LEU A 35 3.14 -23.90 11.60
CA LEU A 35 2.02 -24.57 10.94
C LEU A 35 1.92 -24.17 9.46
N ASN A 36 2.15 -22.92 9.13
CA ASN A 36 2.04 -22.41 7.78
C ASN A 36 3.07 -23.05 6.83
N THR A 37 4.30 -23.29 7.29
CA THR A 37 5.32 -23.97 6.49
C THR A 37 5.09 -25.49 6.35
N TRP A 38 4.39 -26.12 7.29
CA TRP A 38 4.22 -27.57 7.34
C TRP A 38 2.84 -28.06 6.89
N ILE A 39 1.78 -27.26 7.06
CA ILE A 39 0.39 -27.66 6.75
C ILE A 39 -0.01 -27.23 5.34
N VAL A 40 0.64 -26.24 4.74
CA VAL A 40 0.39 -25.80 3.36
C VAL A 40 0.94 -26.85 2.35
N GLY A 41 0.68 -28.11 2.61
CA GLY A 41 0.98 -29.21 1.69
C GLY A 41 -0.06 -29.41 0.59
N PHE A 42 -1.05 -28.52 0.49
CA PHE A 42 -1.98 -28.44 -0.65
C PHE A 42 -1.42 -27.42 -1.63
N THR A 43 -0.59 -27.89 -2.52
CA THR A 43 0.04 -27.06 -3.54
C THR A 43 -1.01 -26.50 -4.49
N MET A 44 -1.03 -25.18 -4.66
CA MET A 44 -1.81 -24.54 -5.72
C MET A 44 -1.18 -24.73 -7.10
N GLY A 45 -0.02 -25.38 -7.15
CA GLY A 45 0.74 -25.63 -8.36
C GLY A 45 1.56 -24.43 -8.84
N PRO A 46 2.43 -24.65 -9.84
CA PRO A 46 3.21 -23.56 -10.42
C PRO A 46 2.28 -22.54 -11.09
N SER A 47 2.57 -21.26 -10.90
CA SER A 47 1.91 -20.18 -11.65
C SER A 47 2.16 -20.40 -13.15
N ASN A 48 1.09 -20.37 -13.95
CA ASN A 48 1.20 -20.48 -15.40
C ASN A 48 1.61 -19.13 -16.06
N VAL A 49 1.80 -18.09 -15.25
CA VAL A 49 2.16 -16.73 -15.71
C VAL A 49 3.64 -16.50 -15.43
N PRO A 50 4.46 -16.26 -16.45
CA PRO A 50 5.88 -15.95 -16.26
C PRO A 50 6.07 -14.72 -15.37
N GLY A 51 6.84 -14.85 -14.31
CA GLY A 51 7.18 -13.76 -13.39
C GLY A 51 6.28 -13.63 -12.15
N GLU A 52 5.20 -14.37 -12.03
CA GLU A 52 4.44 -14.46 -10.79
C GLU A 52 5.10 -15.42 -9.79
N VAL A 53 4.99 -15.05 -8.51
CA VAL A 53 5.37 -15.94 -7.40
C VAL A 53 4.47 -17.17 -7.42
N THR A 54 5.02 -18.32 -7.10
CA THR A 54 4.24 -19.58 -7.07
C THR A 54 3.04 -19.44 -6.14
N GLY A 55 1.93 -20.13 -6.45
CA GLY A 55 0.72 -20.05 -5.63
C GLY A 55 0.97 -20.43 -4.16
N ASP A 56 1.92 -21.34 -3.93
CA ASP A 56 2.33 -21.81 -2.61
C ASP A 56 3.06 -20.72 -1.82
N ASP A 57 4.03 -20.04 -2.43
CA ASP A 57 4.75 -18.92 -1.81
C ASP A 57 3.82 -17.74 -1.53
N LYS A 58 2.86 -17.48 -2.43
CA LYS A 58 1.82 -16.47 -2.20
C LYS A 58 1.01 -16.81 -0.95
N MET A 59 0.55 -18.04 -0.82
CA MET A 59 -0.23 -18.48 0.32
C MET A 59 0.60 -18.42 1.63
N LEU A 60 1.88 -18.79 1.58
CA LEU A 60 2.81 -18.63 2.71
C LEU A 60 2.85 -17.17 3.20
N LEU A 61 3.03 -16.24 2.27
CA LEU A 61 3.10 -14.80 2.57
C LEU A 61 1.76 -14.27 3.08
N ASP A 62 0.63 -14.63 2.45
CA ASP A 62 -0.72 -14.21 2.83
C ASP A 62 -1.04 -14.61 4.27
N VAL A 63 -0.88 -15.89 4.60
CA VAL A 63 -1.17 -16.42 5.94
C VAL A 63 -0.21 -15.85 6.97
N SER A 64 1.08 -15.73 6.62
CA SER A 64 2.09 -15.19 7.53
C SER A 64 1.85 -13.72 7.86
N MET A 65 1.69 -12.87 6.84
CA MET A 65 1.47 -11.43 7.04
C MET A 65 0.10 -11.16 7.69
N GLY A 66 -0.94 -11.90 7.27
CA GLY A 66 -2.27 -11.83 7.89
C GLY A 66 -2.24 -12.26 9.36
N GLY A 67 -1.48 -13.31 9.69
CA GLY A 67 -1.26 -13.77 11.05
C GLY A 67 -0.55 -12.73 11.92
N ILE A 68 0.54 -12.13 11.43
CA ILE A 68 1.26 -11.03 12.10
C ILE A 68 0.31 -9.87 12.39
N PHE A 69 -0.50 -9.49 11.40
CA PHE A 69 -1.40 -8.36 11.51
C PHE A 69 -2.52 -8.63 12.52
N LEU A 70 -3.17 -9.78 12.43
CA LEU A 70 -4.26 -10.17 13.34
C LEU A 70 -3.76 -10.24 14.80
N LEU A 71 -2.66 -10.98 15.03
CA LEU A 71 -2.07 -11.09 16.37
C LEU A 71 -1.54 -9.76 16.86
N GLY A 72 -1.00 -8.94 15.97
CA GLY A 72 -0.53 -7.59 16.29
C GLY A 72 -1.65 -6.67 16.75
N ILE A 73 -2.81 -6.66 16.09
CA ILE A 73 -4.00 -5.90 16.52
C ILE A 73 -4.47 -6.36 17.90
N MET A 74 -4.59 -7.68 18.09
CA MET A 74 -4.99 -8.23 19.38
C MET A 74 -4.00 -7.81 20.49
N LEU A 75 -2.72 -7.94 20.24
CA LEU A 75 -1.68 -7.57 21.17
C LEU A 75 -1.72 -6.05 21.49
N ALA A 76 -1.88 -5.20 20.47
CA ALA A 76 -2.02 -3.75 20.65
C ALA A 76 -3.20 -3.40 21.58
N ALA A 77 -4.36 -4.04 21.37
CA ALA A 77 -5.53 -3.83 22.21
C ALA A 77 -5.31 -4.33 23.64
N PHE A 78 -4.69 -5.50 23.83
CA PHE A 78 -4.38 -6.05 25.15
C PHE A 78 -3.41 -5.14 25.94
N ILE A 79 -2.31 -4.72 25.31
CA ILE A 79 -1.28 -3.93 25.99
C ILE A 79 -1.81 -2.53 26.30
N SER A 80 -2.49 -1.88 25.36
CA SER A 80 -3.03 -0.54 25.54
C SER A 80 -4.06 -0.50 26.65
N THR A 81 -4.94 -1.51 26.70
CA THR A 81 -5.96 -1.60 27.76
C THR A 81 -5.33 -1.86 29.12
N ALA A 82 -4.34 -2.74 29.20
CA ALA A 82 -3.67 -3.02 30.47
C ALA A 82 -2.90 -1.79 30.98
N ALA A 83 -2.25 -1.06 30.09
CA ALA A 83 -1.47 0.13 30.46
C ALA A 83 -2.35 1.36 30.79
N ILE A 84 -3.59 1.43 30.31
CA ILE A 84 -4.45 2.62 30.48
C ILE A 84 -5.71 2.30 31.25
N SER A 85 -6.58 1.41 30.74
CA SER A 85 -7.92 1.15 31.33
C SER A 85 -7.80 0.58 32.72
N ARG A 86 -6.91 -0.40 32.96
CA ARG A 86 -6.72 -1.00 34.28
C ARG A 86 -6.20 -0.02 35.32
N GLU A 87 -5.29 0.89 34.96
CA GLU A 87 -4.82 1.92 35.89
C GLU A 87 -5.93 2.90 36.26
N ILE A 88 -6.81 3.22 35.32
CA ILE A 88 -7.96 4.08 35.57
C ILE A 88 -8.96 3.37 36.48
N GLU A 89 -9.29 2.11 36.17
CA GLU A 89 -10.22 1.30 36.98
C GLU A 89 -9.72 1.09 38.41
N ASN A 90 -8.42 0.86 38.58
CA ASN A 90 -7.78 0.68 39.89
C ASN A 90 -7.49 2.00 40.61
N LYS A 91 -7.89 3.15 40.06
CA LYS A 91 -7.64 4.49 40.59
C LYS A 91 -6.16 4.84 40.82
N THR A 92 -5.24 4.04 40.28
CA THR A 92 -3.79 4.31 40.38
C THR A 92 -3.36 5.53 39.57
N VAL A 93 -4.15 5.92 38.58
CA VAL A 93 -3.95 7.18 37.84
C VAL A 93 -4.01 8.42 38.75
N LEU A 94 -4.78 8.37 39.83
CA LEU A 94 -4.87 9.47 40.83
C LEU A 94 -3.50 9.83 41.42
N THR A 95 -2.63 8.86 41.64
CA THR A 95 -1.27 9.10 42.18
C THR A 95 -0.35 9.80 41.18
N VAL A 96 -0.62 9.66 39.90
CA VAL A 96 0.13 10.33 38.82
C VAL A 96 -0.47 11.71 38.54
N VAL A 97 -1.79 11.85 38.57
CA VAL A 97 -2.51 13.12 38.30
C VAL A 97 -2.39 14.09 39.47
N SER A 98 -2.16 13.60 40.71
CA SER A 98 -1.88 14.46 41.89
C SER A 98 -0.55 15.22 41.81
N LYS A 99 0.36 14.79 40.92
CA LYS A 99 1.59 15.53 40.60
C LYS A 99 1.30 16.54 39.49
N PRO A 100 2.07 17.65 39.38
CA PRO A 100 1.87 18.68 38.32
C PRO A 100 2.36 18.17 36.95
N ILE A 101 1.79 17.05 36.48
CA ILE A 101 2.08 16.44 35.19
C ILE A 101 0.88 16.66 34.24
N SER A 102 1.13 17.18 33.05
CA SER A 102 0.05 17.36 32.07
C SER A 102 -0.55 16.03 31.61
N ARG A 103 -1.88 15.96 31.46
CA ARG A 103 -2.58 14.76 30.98
C ARG A 103 -2.07 14.32 29.60
N THR A 104 -1.68 15.28 28.76
CA THR A 104 -1.04 15.03 27.45
C THR A 104 0.27 14.27 27.60
N SER A 105 1.14 14.67 28.56
CA SER A 105 2.42 13.97 28.79
C SER A 105 2.21 12.53 29.26
N VAL A 106 1.14 12.26 30.00
CA VAL A 106 0.79 10.90 30.42
C VAL A 106 0.42 10.04 29.23
N ILE A 107 -0.52 10.50 28.38
CA ILE A 107 -0.95 9.74 27.19
C ILE A 107 0.22 9.53 26.22
N LEU A 108 0.99 10.58 25.91
CA LEU A 108 2.16 10.46 25.01
C LEU A 108 3.22 9.51 25.57
N GLY A 109 3.51 9.58 26.87
CA GLY A 109 4.46 8.67 27.49
C GLY A 109 3.99 7.22 27.45
N LYS A 110 2.72 6.97 27.75
CA LYS A 110 2.16 5.62 27.66
C LYS A 110 2.17 5.09 26.23
N PHE A 111 1.71 5.90 25.27
CA PHE A 111 1.75 5.51 23.86
C PHE A 111 3.17 5.17 23.39
N LEU A 112 4.17 5.98 23.71
CA LEU A 112 5.56 5.70 23.36
C LEU A 112 6.06 4.38 23.94
N GLY A 113 5.76 4.12 25.22
CA GLY A 113 6.14 2.85 25.85
C GLY A 113 5.46 1.63 25.21
N ILE A 114 4.16 1.74 24.93
CA ILE A 114 3.39 0.70 24.24
C ILE A 114 3.91 0.49 22.80
N SER A 115 4.20 1.57 22.08
CA SER A 115 4.71 1.50 20.69
C SER A 115 6.06 0.81 20.61
N ILE A 116 6.96 1.06 21.58
CA ILE A 116 8.25 0.34 21.65
C ILE A 116 8.03 -1.15 21.95
N ALA A 117 7.11 -1.50 22.84
CA ALA A 117 6.76 -2.90 23.07
C ALA A 117 6.19 -3.56 21.82
N MET A 118 5.30 -2.86 21.10
CA MET A 118 4.76 -3.34 19.82
C MET A 118 5.85 -3.50 18.76
N LEU A 119 6.79 -2.57 18.67
CA LEU A 119 7.91 -2.68 17.73
C LEU A 119 8.76 -3.93 18.01
N ILE A 120 9.04 -4.23 19.29
CA ILE A 120 9.72 -5.48 19.68
C ILE A 120 8.92 -6.71 19.22
N ALA A 121 7.61 -6.72 19.44
CA ALA A 121 6.75 -7.82 19.02
C ALA A 121 6.71 -7.97 17.49
N ILE A 122 6.57 -6.86 16.76
CA ILE A 122 6.58 -6.84 15.30
C ILE A 122 7.89 -7.41 14.75
N LEU A 123 9.04 -6.96 15.29
CA LEU A 123 10.34 -7.45 14.84
C LEU A 123 10.53 -8.95 15.11
N ILE A 124 10.00 -9.48 16.22
CA ILE A 124 10.00 -10.93 16.49
C ILE A 124 9.12 -11.67 15.49
N MET A 125 7.90 -11.20 15.26
CA MET A 125 6.96 -11.84 14.32
C MET A 125 7.45 -11.77 12.87
N VAL A 126 8.08 -10.66 12.48
CA VAL A 126 8.73 -10.53 11.16
C VAL A 126 9.90 -11.50 11.00
N ALA A 127 10.72 -11.68 12.07
CA ALA A 127 11.78 -12.68 12.02
C ALA A 127 11.23 -14.10 11.78
N TYR A 128 10.11 -14.46 12.40
CA TYR A 128 9.45 -15.75 12.13
C TYR A 128 9.00 -15.87 10.67
N LEU A 129 8.40 -14.82 10.10
CA LEU A 129 8.02 -14.80 8.70
C LEU A 129 9.24 -14.99 7.79
N LEU A 130 10.33 -14.27 8.05
CA LEU A 130 11.55 -14.36 7.25
C LEU A 130 12.19 -15.75 7.32
N PHE A 131 12.15 -16.42 8.48
CA PHE A 131 12.55 -17.81 8.59
C PHE A 131 11.62 -18.73 7.77
N GLY A 132 10.30 -18.51 7.80
CA GLY A 132 9.33 -19.25 7.00
C GLY A 132 9.58 -19.09 5.49
N VAL A 133 9.85 -17.87 5.04
CA VAL A 133 10.20 -17.60 3.64
C VAL A 133 11.53 -18.24 3.24
N ARG A 134 12.51 -18.27 4.14
CA ARG A 134 13.81 -18.91 3.87
C ARG A 134 13.70 -20.44 3.84
N HIS A 135 12.81 -21.02 4.65
CA HIS A 135 12.54 -22.45 4.63
C HIS A 135 11.81 -22.87 3.35
N GLY A 136 10.89 -22.00 2.87
CA GLY A 136 9.98 -22.35 1.79
C GLY A 136 8.89 -23.34 2.20
N ILE A 137 8.05 -23.71 1.25
CA ILE A 137 7.02 -24.72 1.41
C ILE A 137 7.55 -26.03 0.83
N LEU A 138 7.43 -27.11 1.58
CA LEU A 138 7.76 -28.46 1.10
C LEU A 138 6.61 -28.92 0.17
N SER A 139 6.79 -28.71 -1.13
CA SER A 139 5.78 -29.02 -2.14
C SER A 139 5.61 -30.52 -2.36
N THR A 140 6.65 -31.31 -2.09
CA THR A 140 6.65 -32.75 -2.27
C THR A 140 7.30 -33.49 -1.08
N ALA A 141 6.90 -34.72 -0.85
CA ALA A 141 7.51 -35.58 0.20
C ALA A 141 8.99 -35.94 -0.08
N ALA A 142 9.50 -35.58 -1.25
CA ALA A 142 10.90 -35.83 -1.64
C ALA A 142 11.82 -34.64 -1.34
N GLU A 143 11.26 -33.46 -0.98
CA GLU A 143 12.04 -32.27 -0.59
C GLU A 143 12.49 -32.37 0.86
N ASP A 144 13.78 -32.19 1.09
CA ASP A 144 14.34 -32.19 2.42
C ASP A 144 14.11 -30.86 3.14
N PRO A 145 13.80 -30.87 4.45
CA PRO A 145 13.64 -29.64 5.22
C PRO A 145 14.99 -28.91 5.33
N VAL A 146 14.96 -27.58 5.25
CA VAL A 146 16.17 -26.76 5.44
C VAL A 146 16.55 -26.75 6.92
N TRP A 147 17.34 -27.76 7.34
CA TRP A 147 17.73 -28.00 8.74
C TRP A 147 18.37 -26.80 9.45
N PRO A 148 19.27 -26.00 8.82
CA PRO A 148 19.81 -24.80 9.45
C PRO A 148 18.73 -23.80 9.88
N VAL A 149 17.71 -23.59 9.02
CA VAL A 149 16.60 -22.67 9.33
C VAL A 149 15.80 -23.16 10.55
N ILE A 150 15.48 -24.46 10.58
CA ILE A 150 14.76 -25.08 11.71
C ILE A 150 15.59 -24.97 12.99
N LEU A 151 16.89 -25.30 12.94
CA LEU A 151 17.75 -25.23 14.10
C LEU A 151 17.86 -23.81 14.67
N PHE A 152 18.08 -22.80 13.82
CA PHE A 152 18.23 -21.43 14.28
C PHE A 152 16.91 -20.82 14.76
N SER A 153 15.78 -21.13 14.10
CA SER A 153 14.47 -20.59 14.51
C SER A 153 13.96 -21.23 15.79
N VAL A 154 13.83 -22.58 15.82
CA VAL A 154 13.34 -23.33 16.98
C VAL A 154 14.35 -23.26 18.13
N GLY A 155 15.65 -23.36 17.82
CA GLY A 155 16.74 -23.22 18.78
C GLY A 155 16.73 -21.86 19.49
N SER A 156 16.47 -20.76 18.77
CA SER A 156 16.31 -19.42 19.34
C SER A 156 15.14 -19.35 20.33
N ILE A 157 14.01 -19.96 19.98
CA ILE A 157 12.82 -20.02 20.86
C ILE A 157 13.14 -20.80 22.12
N LEU A 158 13.68 -22.02 21.99
CA LEU A 158 14.03 -22.88 23.12
C LEU A 158 15.07 -22.20 24.03
N LEU A 159 16.12 -21.64 23.44
CA LEU A 159 17.16 -20.96 24.19
C LEU A 159 16.61 -19.73 24.95
N SER A 160 15.72 -18.95 24.35
CA SER A 160 15.08 -17.82 25.03
C SER A 160 14.21 -18.27 26.21
N ILE A 161 13.49 -19.39 26.08
CA ILE A 161 12.71 -19.99 27.17
C ILE A 161 13.63 -20.47 28.29
N ILE A 162 14.72 -21.15 27.96
CA ILE A 162 15.72 -21.62 28.96
C ILE A 162 16.33 -20.42 29.70
N ILE A 163 16.78 -19.37 28.99
CA ILE A 163 17.34 -18.18 29.60
C ILE A 163 16.28 -17.49 30.48
N GLY A 164 15.03 -17.38 30.02
CA GLY A 164 13.92 -16.85 30.80
C GLY A 164 13.67 -17.63 32.11
N ALA A 165 13.65 -18.98 32.01
CA ALA A 165 13.43 -19.87 33.16
C ALA A 165 14.58 -19.80 34.15
N LEU A 166 15.83 -19.88 33.68
CA LEU A 166 17.01 -19.77 34.51
C LEU A 166 17.12 -18.39 35.19
N GLY A 167 16.84 -17.30 34.43
CA GLY A 167 16.82 -15.94 34.98
C GLY A 167 15.73 -15.75 36.04
N ASN A 168 14.59 -16.36 35.86
CA ASN A 168 13.51 -16.35 36.85
C ASN A 168 13.90 -17.16 38.10
N TYR A 169 14.45 -18.35 37.92
CA TYR A 169 14.84 -19.22 39.03
C TYR A 169 16.03 -18.65 39.85
N ALA A 170 17.09 -18.21 39.16
CA ALA A 170 18.34 -17.82 39.82
C ALA A 170 18.32 -16.37 40.32
N TYR A 171 17.64 -15.45 39.61
CA TYR A 171 17.71 -14.02 39.86
C TYR A 171 16.35 -13.38 40.16
N GLY A 172 15.24 -14.13 40.11
CA GLY A 172 13.89 -13.60 40.32
C GLY A 172 13.42 -12.66 39.20
N TRP A 173 14.00 -12.74 38.00
CA TRP A 173 13.57 -11.95 36.83
C TRP A 173 12.20 -12.38 36.37
N SER A 174 11.45 -11.48 35.76
CA SER A 174 10.16 -11.85 35.16
C SER A 174 10.39 -12.71 33.90
N PHE A 175 9.89 -13.95 33.93
CA PHE A 175 10.07 -14.95 32.86
C PHE A 175 9.71 -14.39 31.46
N GLY A 176 8.48 -13.91 31.26
CA GLY A 176 8.00 -13.44 29.97
C GLY A 176 8.79 -12.25 29.42
N GLN A 177 9.20 -11.30 30.29
CA GLN A 177 10.02 -10.17 29.87
C GLN A 177 11.41 -10.64 29.42
N THR A 178 12.06 -11.50 30.21
CA THR A 178 13.40 -11.98 29.89
C THR A 178 13.40 -12.81 28.64
N ALA A 179 12.45 -13.74 28.51
CA ALA A 179 12.31 -14.58 27.33
C ALA A 179 12.05 -13.73 26.06
N ALA A 180 11.14 -12.77 26.09
CA ALA A 180 10.86 -11.92 24.92
C ALA A 180 12.06 -11.04 24.52
N LEU A 181 12.76 -10.44 25.49
CA LEU A 181 13.91 -9.58 25.20
C LEU A 181 15.13 -10.36 24.71
N THR A 182 15.31 -11.61 25.13
CA THR A 182 16.39 -12.47 24.63
C THR A 182 16.04 -13.10 23.28
N LEU A 183 14.75 -13.37 23.05
CA LEU A 183 14.26 -13.95 21.80
C LEU A 183 14.55 -13.04 20.59
N LEU A 184 14.36 -11.72 20.72
CA LEU A 184 14.59 -10.77 19.63
C LEU A 184 16.01 -10.87 19.03
N PRO A 185 17.10 -10.68 19.80
CA PRO A 185 18.44 -10.78 19.23
C PRO A 185 18.79 -12.20 18.77
N LEU A 186 18.31 -13.25 19.46
CA LEU A 186 18.58 -14.64 19.06
C LEU A 186 17.99 -14.94 17.70
N LEU A 187 16.74 -14.52 17.42
CA LEU A 187 16.10 -14.72 16.12
C LEU A 187 16.82 -13.97 15.01
N TRP A 188 17.15 -12.68 15.20
CA TRP A 188 17.81 -11.90 14.16
C TRP A 188 19.24 -12.34 13.89
N ILE A 189 19.99 -12.76 14.92
CA ILE A 189 21.31 -13.36 14.75
C ILE A 189 21.17 -14.73 14.05
N GLY A 190 20.23 -15.56 14.48
CA GLY A 190 19.96 -16.85 13.87
C GLY A 190 19.53 -16.72 12.40
N TYR A 191 18.66 -15.76 12.08
CA TYR A 191 18.28 -15.45 10.70
C TYR A 191 19.49 -15.00 9.88
N GLY A 192 20.28 -14.07 10.41
CA GLY A 192 21.51 -13.62 9.74
C GLY A 192 22.46 -14.78 9.42
N ILE A 193 22.68 -15.70 10.38
CA ILE A 193 23.52 -16.89 10.14
C ILE A 193 22.88 -17.81 9.09
N SER A 194 21.57 -18.02 9.13
CA SER A 194 20.86 -18.88 8.17
C SER A 194 20.92 -18.40 6.73
N LEU A 195 21.22 -17.12 6.48
CA LEU A 195 21.42 -16.59 5.13
C LEU A 195 22.72 -17.06 4.47
N PHE A 196 23.73 -17.44 5.28
CA PHE A 196 25.04 -17.87 4.80
C PHE A 196 25.17 -19.37 4.68
N VAL A 197 24.15 -20.15 5.08
CA VAL A 197 24.23 -21.62 5.16
C VAL A 197 23.12 -22.23 4.34
N ASP A 198 23.47 -23.15 3.46
CA ASP A 198 22.53 -23.94 2.66
C ASP A 198 21.96 -25.14 3.44
N GLU A 199 21.06 -25.91 2.83
CA GLU A 199 20.45 -27.10 3.39
C GLU A 199 21.48 -28.19 3.77
N ASP A 200 22.56 -28.31 2.99
CA ASP A 200 23.69 -29.21 3.20
C ASP A 200 24.80 -28.66 4.14
N TRP A 201 24.52 -27.56 4.86
CA TRP A 201 25.49 -26.84 5.70
C TRP A 201 26.69 -26.25 4.95
N ALA A 202 26.62 -26.15 3.63
CA ALA A 202 27.62 -25.47 2.82
C ALA A 202 27.44 -23.94 2.92
N LEU A 203 28.55 -23.21 2.79
CA LEU A 203 28.50 -21.74 2.76
C LEU A 203 28.00 -21.25 1.40
N MET A 204 27.04 -20.33 1.40
CA MET A 204 26.45 -19.72 0.23
C MET A 204 26.47 -18.20 0.29
N ASP A 205 26.19 -17.56 -0.83
CA ASP A 205 26.07 -16.08 -0.88
C ASP A 205 24.72 -15.65 -0.24
N PRO A 206 24.74 -14.78 0.78
CA PRO A 206 23.53 -14.31 1.45
C PRO A 206 22.59 -13.52 0.54
N SER A 207 23.08 -12.96 -0.57
CA SER A 207 22.27 -12.17 -1.51
C SER A 207 21.18 -12.99 -2.20
N GLU A 208 21.35 -14.29 -2.37
CA GLU A 208 20.39 -15.21 -2.99
C GLU A 208 19.13 -15.37 -2.10
N ASN A 209 19.34 -15.38 -0.79
CA ASN A 209 18.28 -15.62 0.20
C ASN A 209 17.67 -14.36 0.80
N LEU A 210 18.34 -13.23 0.66
CA LEU A 210 17.84 -11.96 1.16
C LEU A 210 16.70 -11.46 0.26
N LYS A 211 15.52 -11.25 0.85
CA LYS A 211 14.32 -10.75 0.15
C LYS A 211 13.97 -9.32 0.63
N PRO A 212 14.66 -8.28 0.14
CA PRO A 212 14.49 -6.91 0.64
C PRO A 212 13.07 -6.36 0.42
N GLN A 213 12.39 -6.77 -0.64
CA GLN A 213 11.01 -6.34 -0.91
C GLN A 213 10.03 -6.81 0.18
N ILE A 214 10.19 -8.05 0.66
CA ILE A 214 9.39 -8.58 1.77
C ILE A 214 9.66 -7.77 3.06
N MET A 215 10.92 -7.39 3.31
CA MET A 215 11.25 -6.56 4.47
C MET A 215 10.62 -5.17 4.40
N LEU A 216 10.55 -4.57 3.20
CA LEU A 216 9.87 -3.28 3.00
C LEU A 216 8.36 -3.40 3.24
N ALA A 217 7.72 -4.46 2.75
CA ALA A 217 6.30 -4.70 3.02
C ALA A 217 6.03 -4.94 4.50
N CYS A 218 6.90 -5.71 5.19
CA CYS A 218 6.80 -5.89 6.63
C CYS A 218 6.97 -4.58 7.40
N ALA A 219 7.82 -3.67 6.91
CA ALA A 219 7.98 -2.34 7.52
C ALA A 219 6.69 -1.51 7.39
N CYS A 220 6.01 -1.54 6.22
CA CYS A 220 4.71 -0.89 6.03
C CYS A 220 3.62 -1.53 6.91
N LEU A 221 3.59 -2.86 7.01
CA LEU A 221 2.70 -3.59 7.92
C LEU A 221 2.94 -3.20 9.38
N GLY A 222 4.21 -3.06 9.78
CA GLY A 222 4.60 -2.57 11.10
C GLY A 222 4.05 -1.18 11.39
N MET A 223 4.07 -0.29 10.40
CA MET A 223 3.47 1.05 10.52
C MET A 223 1.95 0.99 10.72
N ALA A 224 1.24 0.10 9.99
CA ALA A 224 -0.19 -0.14 10.22
C ALA A 224 -0.47 -0.57 11.66
N LEU A 225 0.33 -1.47 12.21
CA LEU A 225 0.19 -1.92 13.60
C LEU A 225 0.45 -0.80 14.62
N LEU A 226 1.35 0.14 14.33
CA LEU A 226 1.55 1.33 15.15
C LEU A 226 0.34 2.29 15.08
N VAL A 227 -0.27 2.44 13.92
CA VAL A 227 -1.55 3.17 13.77
C VAL A 227 -2.64 2.50 14.59
N MET A 228 -2.80 1.18 14.47
CA MET A 228 -3.76 0.42 15.30
C MET A 228 -3.48 0.54 16.79
N THR A 229 -2.22 0.61 17.19
CA THR A 229 -1.82 0.85 18.60
C THR A 229 -2.26 2.22 19.08
N SER A 230 -2.20 3.26 18.23
CA SER A 230 -2.69 4.60 18.59
C SER A 230 -4.22 4.62 18.77
N ILE A 231 -4.94 3.89 17.91
CA ILE A 231 -6.39 3.69 18.01
C ILE A 231 -6.75 2.95 19.31
N ALA A 232 -6.07 1.82 19.57
CA ALA A 232 -6.26 1.06 20.79
C ALA A 232 -5.99 1.92 22.04
N THR A 233 -4.97 2.76 22.00
CA THR A 233 -4.63 3.71 23.07
C THR A 233 -5.76 4.72 23.29
N ALA A 234 -6.34 5.28 22.19
CA ALA A 234 -7.45 6.22 22.29
C ALA A 234 -8.71 5.59 22.90
N ILE A 235 -9.08 4.41 22.42
CA ILE A 235 -10.29 3.72 22.86
C ILE A 235 -10.15 3.24 24.31
N SER A 236 -8.97 2.74 24.69
CA SER A 236 -8.68 2.25 26.06
C SER A 236 -8.77 3.34 27.14
N THR A 237 -8.79 4.63 26.76
CA THR A 237 -9.02 5.72 27.72
C THR A 237 -10.46 5.73 28.25
N ARG A 238 -11.41 5.14 27.53
CA ARG A 238 -12.84 5.15 27.88
C ARG A 238 -13.42 3.77 28.14
N PHE A 239 -12.91 2.77 27.42
CA PHE A 239 -13.50 1.43 27.37
C PHE A 239 -12.54 0.38 27.93
N GLY A 240 -13.12 -0.71 28.42
CA GLY A 240 -12.40 -1.88 28.87
C GLY A 240 -11.90 -2.75 27.69
N GLN A 241 -11.21 -3.82 28.04
CA GLN A 241 -10.46 -4.66 27.10
C GLN A 241 -11.29 -5.24 25.95
N VAL A 242 -12.46 -5.84 26.25
CA VAL A 242 -13.29 -6.51 25.25
C VAL A 242 -13.80 -5.51 24.21
N ILE A 243 -14.26 -4.35 24.68
CA ILE A 243 -14.77 -3.28 23.83
C ILE A 243 -13.64 -2.71 22.97
N THR A 244 -12.44 -2.52 23.54
CA THR A 244 -11.27 -2.02 22.78
C THR A 244 -10.90 -2.98 21.64
N ILE A 245 -10.90 -4.30 21.89
CA ILE A 245 -10.63 -5.31 20.86
C ILE A 245 -11.70 -5.23 19.74
N ALA A 246 -12.98 -5.17 20.13
CA ALA A 246 -14.08 -5.08 19.16
C ALA A 246 -14.00 -3.81 18.30
N PHE A 247 -13.68 -2.66 18.88
CA PHE A 247 -13.46 -1.41 18.14
C PHE A 247 -12.25 -1.50 17.19
N CYS A 248 -11.13 -2.04 17.65
CA CYS A 248 -9.95 -2.22 16.80
C CYS A 248 -10.26 -3.14 15.61
N ALA A 249 -10.97 -4.25 15.84
CA ALA A 249 -11.40 -5.13 14.76
C ALA A 249 -12.39 -4.43 13.80
N GLY A 250 -13.34 -3.66 14.34
CA GLY A 250 -14.30 -2.89 13.54
C GLY A 250 -13.62 -1.83 12.68
N ILE A 251 -12.71 -1.03 13.26
CA ILE A 251 -11.95 -0.01 12.51
C ILE A 251 -11.05 -0.66 11.46
N PHE A 252 -10.47 -1.81 11.76
CA PHE A 252 -9.70 -2.57 10.78
C PHE A 252 -10.56 -2.97 9.58
N ILE A 253 -11.74 -3.56 9.79
CA ILE A 253 -12.66 -3.96 8.72
C ILE A 253 -13.12 -2.73 7.91
N ILE A 254 -13.50 -1.65 8.59
CA ILE A 254 -13.87 -0.39 7.94
C ILE A 254 -12.68 0.18 7.13
N GLY A 255 -11.47 0.09 7.66
CA GLY A 255 -10.25 0.54 7.00
C GLY A 255 -9.89 -0.28 5.76
N LEU A 256 -10.13 -1.59 5.76
CA LEU A 256 -9.98 -2.44 4.58
C LEU A 256 -11.00 -2.09 3.48
N LEU A 257 -12.23 -1.77 3.89
CA LEU A 257 -13.32 -1.46 2.97
C LEU A 257 -13.46 0.05 2.68
N SER A 258 -12.55 0.88 3.22
CA SER A 258 -12.65 2.34 3.16
C SER A 258 -12.71 2.89 1.73
N ASN A 259 -11.93 2.32 0.82
CA ASN A 259 -11.95 2.70 -0.60
C ASN A 259 -13.28 2.33 -1.27
N TYR A 260 -13.84 1.16 -0.93
CA TYR A 260 -15.10 0.70 -1.50
C TYR A 260 -16.30 1.47 -0.95
N TRP A 261 -16.34 1.77 0.36
CA TRP A 261 -17.49 2.43 0.99
C TRP A 261 -17.47 3.95 0.87
N PHE A 262 -16.28 4.57 0.93
CA PHE A 262 -16.14 6.03 0.95
C PHE A 262 -15.35 6.53 -0.24
N GLY A 263 -14.31 5.79 -0.67
CA GLY A 263 -13.39 6.23 -1.71
C GLY A 263 -14.09 6.43 -3.07
N ARG A 264 -14.95 5.52 -3.46
CA ARG A 264 -15.69 5.60 -4.72
C ARG A 264 -16.65 6.78 -4.83
N ASP A 265 -17.17 7.25 -3.68
CA ASP A 265 -18.14 8.33 -3.63
C ASP A 265 -17.46 9.72 -3.45
N ILE A 266 -16.11 9.75 -3.40
CA ILE A 266 -15.35 11.00 -3.30
C ILE A 266 -15.39 11.75 -4.63
N PHE A 267 -15.19 11.01 -5.73
CA PHE A 267 -15.14 11.58 -7.06
C PHE A 267 -16.30 11.03 -7.89
N GLU A 268 -17.08 11.92 -8.47
CA GLU A 268 -18.13 11.58 -9.40
C GLU A 268 -17.70 11.99 -10.80
N ASN A 269 -17.64 11.02 -11.71
CA ASN A 269 -17.44 11.21 -13.13
C ASN A 269 -18.16 10.12 -13.93
N GLN A 270 -18.43 10.40 -15.19
CA GLN A 270 -19.13 9.48 -16.10
C GLN A 270 -18.20 9.10 -17.25
N ARG A 271 -17.54 7.94 -17.11
CA ARG A 271 -16.65 7.40 -18.14
C ARG A 271 -17.46 6.68 -19.18
N PHE A 272 -17.35 7.11 -20.45
CA PHE A 272 -18.02 6.47 -21.56
C PHE A 272 -17.10 5.69 -22.49
N GLY A 273 -15.81 5.98 -22.55
CA GLY A 273 -14.89 5.31 -23.44
C GLY A 273 -13.42 5.42 -23.06
N GLN A 274 -12.58 4.85 -23.88
CA GLN A 274 -11.13 4.97 -23.81
C GLN A 274 -10.59 5.24 -25.21
N VAL A 275 -9.63 6.15 -25.30
CA VAL A 275 -8.99 6.53 -26.56
C VAL A 275 -8.13 5.38 -27.06
N ALA A 276 -8.38 4.93 -28.28
CA ALA A 276 -7.54 3.97 -29.00
C ALA A 276 -6.57 4.71 -29.91
N LEU A 277 -7.07 5.69 -30.67
CA LEU A 277 -6.31 6.44 -31.66
C LEU A 277 -6.88 7.86 -31.74
N VAL A 278 -6.00 8.83 -31.95
CA VAL A 278 -6.39 10.24 -32.22
C VAL A 278 -5.86 10.61 -33.60
N GLU A 279 -6.72 11.06 -34.47
CA GLU A 279 -6.39 11.51 -35.79
C GLU A 279 -6.77 12.99 -35.95
N SER A 280 -5.89 13.79 -36.54
CA SER A 280 -6.21 15.16 -36.93
C SER A 280 -6.69 15.20 -38.39
N PRO A 281 -7.41 16.29 -38.80
CA PRO A 281 -7.79 16.47 -40.18
C PRO A 281 -6.61 16.52 -41.18
N THR A 282 -5.40 16.72 -40.67
CA THR A 282 -4.16 16.73 -41.47
C THR A 282 -3.62 15.32 -41.74
N GLY A 283 -4.24 14.28 -41.21
CA GLY A 283 -3.82 12.87 -41.41
C GLY A 283 -2.66 12.43 -40.52
N LEU A 284 -2.19 13.27 -39.60
CA LEU A 284 -1.16 12.90 -38.65
C LEU A 284 -1.79 12.09 -37.50
N ASP A 285 -1.42 10.83 -37.38
CA ASP A 285 -1.75 10.01 -36.22
C ASP A 285 -0.62 10.05 -35.17
N VAL A 286 -0.84 9.38 -34.02
CA VAL A 286 0.16 9.34 -32.95
C VAL A 286 1.43 8.62 -33.38
N TYR A 287 1.32 7.62 -34.26
CA TYR A 287 2.48 6.94 -34.81
C TYR A 287 3.30 7.84 -35.74
N ASP A 288 2.63 8.74 -36.45
CA ASP A 288 3.32 9.72 -37.32
C ASP A 288 4.05 10.79 -36.48
N PHE A 289 3.51 11.13 -35.30
CA PHE A 289 4.19 12.03 -34.35
C PHE A 289 5.48 11.43 -33.79
N PHE A 290 5.46 10.14 -33.45
CA PHE A 290 6.64 9.42 -32.95
C PHE A 290 7.40 8.69 -34.08
N ASN A 291 7.25 9.12 -35.30
CA ASN A 291 7.71 8.40 -36.49
C ASN A 291 9.14 7.85 -36.34
N ASP A 292 10.10 8.68 -36.01
CA ASP A 292 11.51 8.26 -35.90
C ASP A 292 11.75 7.23 -34.82
N GLN A 293 11.05 7.36 -33.69
CA GLN A 293 11.17 6.44 -32.55
C GLN A 293 10.46 5.12 -32.84
N VAL A 294 9.30 5.15 -33.49
CA VAL A 294 8.54 3.96 -33.89
C VAL A 294 9.34 3.12 -34.89
N TRP A 295 9.94 3.77 -35.88
CA TRP A 295 10.77 3.09 -36.86
C TRP A 295 12.03 2.49 -36.25
N ALA A 296 12.73 3.25 -35.38
CA ALA A 296 13.93 2.78 -34.69
C ALA A 296 13.65 1.56 -33.81
N LEU A 297 12.60 1.60 -33.00
CA LEU A 297 12.18 0.47 -32.15
C LEU A 297 11.74 -0.75 -32.93
N ALA A 298 11.00 -0.55 -34.02
CA ALA A 298 10.54 -1.65 -34.85
C ALA A 298 11.72 -2.35 -35.51
N ALA A 299 12.74 -1.60 -35.97
CA ALA A 299 13.97 -2.14 -36.54
C ALA A 299 14.80 -2.90 -35.48
N GLU A 300 14.99 -2.34 -34.28
CA GLU A 300 15.69 -2.98 -33.19
C GLU A 300 15.07 -4.31 -32.80
N ARG A 301 13.74 -4.39 -32.71
CA ARG A 301 13.02 -5.64 -32.39
C ARG A 301 13.18 -6.73 -33.41
N ASN A 302 13.38 -6.36 -34.67
CA ASN A 302 13.61 -7.32 -35.73
C ASN A 302 15.10 -7.63 -35.93
N ASN A 303 15.99 -7.10 -35.08
CA ASN A 303 17.45 -7.17 -35.20
C ASN A 303 17.95 -6.73 -36.61
N MET A 304 17.36 -5.67 -37.13
CA MET A 304 17.68 -5.10 -38.44
C MET A 304 18.18 -3.67 -38.25
N GLU A 305 19.01 -3.20 -39.15
CA GLU A 305 19.33 -1.77 -39.21
C GLU A 305 18.09 -1.00 -39.74
N LEU A 306 17.95 0.27 -39.32
CA LEU A 306 16.79 1.08 -39.66
C LEU A 306 16.59 1.19 -41.18
N GLU A 307 17.65 1.36 -41.93
CA GLU A 307 17.60 1.44 -43.40
C GLU A 307 17.11 0.14 -44.03
N GLU A 308 17.62 -1.00 -43.54
CA GLU A 308 17.22 -2.33 -44.02
C GLU A 308 15.74 -2.63 -43.68
N PHE A 309 15.26 -2.20 -42.52
CA PHE A 309 13.87 -2.37 -42.10
C PHE A 309 12.90 -1.55 -42.98
N ILE A 310 13.30 -0.31 -43.34
CA ILE A 310 12.53 0.56 -44.23
C ILE A 310 12.48 -0.02 -45.67
N GLU A 311 13.62 -0.47 -46.20
CA GLU A 311 13.71 -1.08 -47.55
C GLU A 311 12.89 -2.38 -47.65
N ALA A 312 12.77 -3.14 -46.57
CA ALA A 312 11.97 -4.35 -46.50
C ALA A 312 10.47 -4.07 -46.56
N GLY A 313 10.02 -2.82 -46.40
CA GLY A 313 8.62 -2.40 -46.49
C GLY A 313 7.76 -2.90 -45.32
N PHE A 314 8.37 -3.18 -44.16
CA PHE A 314 7.61 -3.58 -43.00
C PHE A 314 6.84 -2.39 -42.40
N ASP A 315 5.61 -2.65 -41.91
CA ASP A 315 4.83 -1.66 -41.19
C ASP A 315 5.26 -1.64 -39.72
N PRO A 316 5.90 -0.56 -39.24
CA PRO A 316 6.43 -0.47 -37.87
C PRO A 316 5.34 -0.56 -36.80
N ARG A 317 4.08 -0.20 -37.12
CA ARG A 317 2.93 -0.24 -36.22
C ARG A 317 2.60 -1.67 -35.74
N ARG A 318 3.07 -2.69 -36.45
CA ARG A 318 2.89 -4.10 -36.09
C ARG A 318 3.85 -4.57 -34.99
N TYR A 319 4.95 -3.87 -34.80
CA TYR A 319 6.04 -4.28 -33.94
C TYR A 319 6.17 -3.43 -32.67
N VAL A 320 5.57 -2.25 -32.65
CA VAL A 320 5.60 -1.32 -31.52
C VAL A 320 4.21 -1.15 -30.98
N SER A 321 4.01 -1.50 -29.71
CA SER A 321 2.72 -1.33 -29.06
C SER A 321 2.53 0.13 -28.61
N LEU A 322 1.27 0.55 -28.60
CA LEU A 322 0.88 1.87 -28.15
C LEU A 322 1.30 2.16 -26.70
N SER A 323 1.25 1.14 -25.83
CA SER A 323 1.69 1.24 -24.44
C SER A 323 3.18 1.51 -24.30
N GLU A 324 4.00 1.08 -25.24
CA GLU A 324 5.42 1.37 -25.26
C GLU A 324 5.71 2.79 -25.71
N LEU A 325 5.01 3.28 -26.73
CA LEU A 325 5.15 4.67 -27.16
C LEU A 325 4.81 5.65 -26.04
N LEU A 326 3.86 5.28 -25.18
CA LEU A 326 3.46 6.08 -24.03
C LEU A 326 4.43 5.97 -22.83
N SER A 327 5.29 4.95 -22.81
CA SER A 327 6.29 4.76 -21.75
C SER A 327 7.61 5.50 -22.02
N PHE A 328 7.79 6.03 -23.24
CA PHE A 328 8.95 6.89 -23.52
C PHE A 328 8.87 8.17 -22.68
N ASP A 329 10.01 8.54 -22.14
CA ASP A 329 10.18 9.78 -21.38
C ASP A 329 9.62 10.94 -22.20
N GLN A 330 8.61 11.61 -21.66
CA GLN A 330 7.71 12.54 -22.38
C GLN A 330 8.40 13.85 -22.83
N GLU A 331 9.72 13.88 -23.00
CA GLU A 331 10.40 15.10 -23.47
C GLU A 331 9.90 15.62 -24.83
N PRO A 332 9.59 14.79 -25.85
CA PRO A 332 9.02 15.31 -27.10
C PRO A 332 7.58 15.79 -26.97
N LEU A 333 6.82 15.28 -25.98
CA LEU A 333 5.45 15.73 -25.69
C LEU A 333 5.43 17.01 -24.85
N LYS A 334 6.57 17.39 -24.23
CA LYS A 334 6.73 18.68 -23.54
C LYS A 334 6.95 19.84 -24.51
N ASP A 335 7.30 19.56 -25.75
CA ASP A 335 7.32 20.59 -26.78
C ASP A 335 5.89 20.79 -27.31
N ASP A 336 5.05 21.34 -26.42
CA ASP A 336 3.63 21.70 -26.61
C ASP A 336 3.38 22.49 -27.90
N THR A 337 4.41 23.06 -28.48
CA THR A 337 4.32 23.91 -29.65
C THR A 337 3.87 23.18 -30.91
N TYR A 338 4.25 21.93 -31.10
CA TYR A 338 3.91 21.22 -32.34
C TYR A 338 2.49 20.68 -32.34
N PHE A 339 2.09 20.03 -31.26
CA PHE A 339 0.74 19.43 -31.12
C PHE A 339 -0.33 20.54 -31.00
N ASN A 340 -0.08 21.58 -30.21
CA ASN A 340 -0.97 22.73 -30.11
C ASN A 340 -0.99 23.56 -31.41
N GLN A 341 0.10 23.61 -32.14
CA GLN A 341 0.15 24.33 -33.43
C GLN A 341 -0.58 23.63 -34.55
N VAL A 342 -0.62 22.31 -34.57
CA VAL A 342 -1.19 21.52 -35.68
C VAL A 342 -2.65 21.15 -35.45
N MET A 343 -3.06 20.87 -34.21
CA MET A 343 -4.38 20.34 -33.92
C MET A 343 -5.46 21.34 -33.53
N LEU A 344 -5.10 22.49 -32.94
CA LEU A 344 -6.10 23.35 -32.29
C LEU A 344 -5.94 24.85 -32.61
N ARG A 345 -5.27 25.17 -33.69
CA ARG A 345 -4.95 26.57 -34.04
C ARG A 345 -6.14 27.45 -34.39
N GLU A 346 -7.26 26.85 -34.79
CA GLU A 346 -8.42 27.61 -35.25
C GLU A 346 -9.70 27.15 -34.58
N PRO A 347 -10.61 28.05 -34.22
CA PRO A 347 -11.97 27.69 -33.81
C PRO A 347 -12.62 26.82 -34.90
N GLY A 348 -13.14 25.66 -34.53
CA GLY A 348 -13.73 24.71 -35.49
C GLY A 348 -12.82 23.57 -35.93
N SER A 349 -11.59 23.45 -35.37
CA SER A 349 -10.75 22.28 -35.61
C SER A 349 -11.40 21.02 -35.05
N VAL A 350 -11.43 19.95 -35.88
CA VAL A 350 -12.06 18.68 -35.55
C VAL A 350 -10.98 17.63 -35.26
N LEU A 351 -11.13 16.91 -34.13
CA LEU A 351 -10.32 15.76 -33.78
C LEU A 351 -11.16 14.49 -33.94
N TYR A 352 -10.59 13.48 -34.59
CA TYR A 352 -11.20 12.17 -34.70
C TYR A 352 -10.59 11.26 -33.63
N ILE A 353 -11.44 10.71 -32.77
CA ILE A 353 -11.03 9.79 -31.71
C ILE A 353 -11.67 8.43 -31.96
N SER A 354 -10.84 7.43 -32.20
CA SER A 354 -11.28 6.04 -32.20
C SER A 354 -11.22 5.50 -30.78
N MET A 355 -12.32 4.86 -30.33
CA MET A 355 -12.45 4.29 -28.98
C MET A 355 -12.12 2.80 -28.98
N LEU A 356 -11.65 2.29 -27.82
CA LEU A 356 -11.51 0.86 -27.56
C LEU A 356 -12.89 0.24 -27.28
N GLY A 357 -13.64 -0.05 -28.34
CA GLY A 357 -14.99 -0.61 -28.27
C GLY A 357 -16.11 0.45 -28.21
N PRO A 358 -17.39 0.00 -28.21
CA PRO A 358 -18.54 0.89 -28.17
C PRO A 358 -18.60 1.67 -26.84
N PRO A 359 -19.19 2.88 -26.82
CA PRO A 359 -19.34 3.65 -25.61
C PRO A 359 -20.17 2.88 -24.56
N ARG A 360 -19.77 3.01 -23.30
CA ARG A 360 -20.44 2.34 -22.17
C ARG A 360 -21.77 2.99 -21.77
N GLU A 361 -21.99 4.24 -22.16
CA GLU A 361 -23.17 5.05 -21.87
C GLU A 361 -23.74 5.64 -23.17
N ASP A 362 -25.03 5.98 -23.17
CA ASP A 362 -25.66 6.70 -24.28
C ASP A 362 -25.12 8.13 -24.32
N ILE A 363 -24.12 8.34 -25.17
CA ILE A 363 -23.59 9.66 -25.50
C ILE A 363 -24.34 10.22 -26.73
N GLN A 364 -24.47 11.51 -26.81
CA GLN A 364 -25.19 12.20 -27.88
C GLN A 364 -24.30 13.25 -28.54
N ILE A 365 -24.63 13.54 -29.82
CA ILE A 365 -24.02 14.68 -30.52
C ILE A 365 -24.31 15.95 -29.74
N GLY A 366 -23.28 16.74 -29.51
CA GLY A 366 -23.30 17.94 -28.69
C GLY A 366 -23.06 17.71 -27.21
N ASP A 367 -22.75 16.50 -26.74
CA ASP A 367 -22.30 16.26 -25.39
C ASP A 367 -20.85 16.74 -25.21
N PRO A 368 -20.50 17.25 -24.02
CA PRO A 368 -19.16 17.65 -23.70
C PRO A 368 -18.26 16.43 -23.52
N VAL A 369 -16.99 16.59 -23.88
CA VAL A 369 -15.97 15.55 -23.71
C VAL A 369 -14.84 16.07 -22.84
N TYR A 370 -14.53 15.27 -21.83
CA TYR A 370 -13.36 15.45 -20.99
C TYR A 370 -12.48 14.20 -21.15
N TYR A 371 -11.20 14.38 -21.00
CA TYR A 371 -10.27 13.26 -21.05
C TYR A 371 -9.22 13.38 -19.97
N GLY A 372 -8.63 12.25 -19.60
CA GLY A 372 -7.58 12.20 -18.62
C GLY A 372 -6.83 10.88 -18.67
N ALA A 373 -5.59 10.89 -18.18
CA ALA A 373 -4.78 9.69 -18.09
C ALA A 373 -5.54 8.59 -17.37
N SER A 374 -5.61 7.40 -17.96
CA SER A 374 -5.98 6.20 -17.21
C SER A 374 -4.93 6.01 -16.14
N PRO A 375 -5.29 5.95 -14.85
CA PRO A 375 -4.31 5.67 -13.83
C PRO A 375 -3.68 4.32 -14.10
N SER A 376 -2.44 4.36 -14.57
CA SER A 376 -1.60 3.18 -14.68
C SER A 376 -1.01 2.93 -13.31
N GLY A 377 -1.46 1.90 -12.65
CA GLY A 377 -0.80 1.50 -11.43
C GLY A 377 -1.70 0.69 -10.51
N VAL A 378 -1.10 -0.24 -9.84
CA VAL A 378 -1.61 -0.96 -8.68
C VAL A 378 -1.81 0.08 -7.56
N GLY A 379 -2.72 0.98 -7.78
CA GLY A 379 -3.07 2.05 -6.85
C GLY A 379 -4.50 1.82 -6.39
N MET A 380 -4.71 2.06 -5.16
CA MET A 380 -5.94 1.94 -4.41
C MET A 380 -7.10 2.80 -4.91
N ILE A 381 -6.89 3.54 -5.97
CA ILE A 381 -7.88 4.39 -6.61
C ILE A 381 -8.12 3.78 -7.99
N THR A 382 -9.32 3.29 -8.23
CA THR A 382 -9.72 2.84 -9.56
C THR A 382 -9.67 4.00 -10.55
N PRO A 383 -9.56 3.76 -11.88
CA PRO A 383 -9.61 4.82 -12.90
C PRO A 383 -10.78 5.81 -12.73
N GLU A 384 -11.89 5.32 -12.15
CA GLU A 384 -13.09 6.10 -11.90
C GLU A 384 -12.94 7.13 -10.77
N PHE A 385 -11.90 7.00 -9.93
CA PHE A 385 -11.63 7.90 -8.80
C PHE A 385 -10.46 8.85 -9.03
N ALA A 386 -9.72 8.70 -10.12
CA ALA A 386 -8.62 9.59 -10.41
C ALA A 386 -9.16 11.00 -10.70
N PRO A 387 -8.61 12.05 -10.09
CA PRO A 387 -8.92 13.41 -10.51
C PRO A 387 -8.50 13.54 -11.99
N LEU A 388 -9.45 13.94 -12.81
CA LEU A 388 -9.17 14.22 -14.21
C LEU A 388 -8.25 15.45 -14.28
N GLU A 389 -7.14 15.32 -14.99
CA GLU A 389 -6.40 16.50 -15.41
C GLU A 389 -7.31 17.36 -16.29
N PRO A 390 -7.24 18.68 -16.17
CA PRO A 390 -8.19 19.58 -16.81
C PRO A 390 -8.05 19.54 -18.33
N GLY A 391 -8.86 18.68 -18.95
CA GLY A 391 -9.39 18.99 -20.24
C GLY A 391 -10.36 20.13 -20.06
N THR A 392 -10.44 21.06 -20.96
CA THR A 392 -11.28 22.24 -20.83
C THR A 392 -12.74 21.85 -20.82
N PRO A 393 -13.54 22.25 -19.81
CA PRO A 393 -14.94 21.86 -19.72
C PRO A 393 -15.76 22.53 -20.82
N LEU A 394 -16.80 21.80 -21.22
CA LEU A 394 -17.79 22.26 -22.16
C LEU A 394 -19.17 22.22 -21.53
N GLU A 395 -19.71 23.37 -21.18
CA GLU A 395 -21.13 23.48 -20.91
C GLU A 395 -21.86 23.93 -22.18
N LYS A 396 -22.90 23.19 -22.54
CA LYS A 396 -23.77 23.48 -23.70
C LYS A 396 -24.36 24.91 -23.70
N ASN A 397 -24.39 25.55 -22.57
CA ASN A 397 -25.02 26.86 -22.38
C ASN A 397 -24.03 28.03 -22.15
N ALA A 398 -22.74 27.74 -21.99
CA ALA A 398 -21.75 28.79 -21.84
C ALA A 398 -21.34 29.31 -23.23
N ARG A 399 -22.10 30.28 -23.73
CA ARG A 399 -21.80 30.92 -25.03
C ARG A 399 -20.43 31.58 -25.11
N ASP A 400 -19.75 31.68 -23.98
CA ASP A 400 -18.48 32.41 -23.83
C ASP A 400 -17.30 31.54 -23.33
N GLU A 401 -17.52 30.28 -22.88
CA GLU A 401 -16.44 29.41 -22.46
C GLU A 401 -16.05 28.44 -23.58
N PRO A 402 -14.77 28.41 -23.97
CA PRO A 402 -14.30 27.51 -25.03
C PRO A 402 -14.27 26.06 -24.54
N GLY A 403 -14.51 25.12 -25.45
CA GLY A 403 -14.48 23.73 -25.06
C GLY A 403 -14.59 22.69 -26.20
N LEU A 404 -14.59 21.38 -25.91
CA LEU A 404 -14.68 20.27 -26.85
C LEU A 404 -16.05 19.59 -26.82
N PHE A 405 -16.69 19.41 -27.98
CA PHE A 405 -18.01 18.77 -28.13
C PHE A 405 -17.99 17.66 -29.16
N ILE A 406 -18.82 16.64 -28.95
CA ILE A 406 -19.07 15.60 -29.95
C ILE A 406 -19.90 16.24 -31.08
N VAL A 407 -19.38 16.21 -32.29
CA VAL A 407 -20.07 16.71 -33.49
C VAL A 407 -20.55 15.61 -34.38
N ASP A 408 -19.90 14.45 -34.33
CA ASP A 408 -20.29 13.26 -35.07
C ASP A 408 -19.89 12.01 -34.32
N MET A 409 -20.60 10.90 -34.49
CA MET A 409 -20.39 9.68 -33.76
C MET A 409 -20.80 8.45 -34.54
N ASP A 410 -19.88 7.49 -34.66
CA ASP A 410 -20.11 6.13 -35.07
C ASP A 410 -19.92 5.17 -33.90
N ASP A 411 -20.18 3.86 -34.07
CA ASP A 411 -20.13 2.84 -33.01
C ASP A 411 -18.83 2.87 -32.16
N THR A 412 -17.69 3.20 -32.75
CA THR A 412 -16.38 3.22 -32.07
C THR A 412 -15.57 4.48 -32.33
N ARG A 413 -16.11 5.44 -33.07
CA ARG A 413 -15.40 6.66 -33.45
C ARG A 413 -16.26 7.87 -33.12
N ILE A 414 -15.64 8.85 -32.48
CA ILE A 414 -16.26 10.15 -32.22
C ILE A 414 -15.43 11.25 -32.87
N SER A 415 -16.13 12.24 -33.38
CA SER A 415 -15.52 13.47 -33.88
C SER A 415 -15.78 14.58 -32.88
N ILE A 416 -14.70 15.19 -32.36
CA ILE A 416 -14.75 16.25 -31.37
C ILE A 416 -14.35 17.54 -32.04
N MET A 417 -15.16 18.57 -31.87
CA MET A 417 -14.87 19.91 -32.38
C MET A 417 -14.72 20.90 -31.22
N GLN A 418 -13.76 21.78 -31.35
CA GLN A 418 -13.61 22.91 -30.47
C GLN A 418 -14.64 24.00 -30.81
N ILE A 419 -15.38 24.45 -29.81
CA ILE A 419 -16.33 25.54 -29.94
C ILE A 419 -15.94 26.66 -28.95
N GLY A 420 -15.83 27.89 -29.43
CA GLY A 420 -15.49 29.06 -28.61
C GLY A 420 -14.83 30.14 -29.46
N ARG A 421 -14.80 31.40 -28.95
CA ARG A 421 -14.20 32.54 -29.65
C ARG A 421 -12.68 32.59 -29.53
N ASP A 422 -12.15 32.04 -28.42
CA ASP A 422 -10.72 32.03 -28.16
C ASP A 422 -10.19 30.61 -28.31
N SER A 423 -8.90 30.50 -28.65
CA SER A 423 -8.23 29.20 -28.69
C SER A 423 -8.26 28.58 -27.31
N VAL A 424 -8.76 27.33 -27.20
CA VAL A 424 -8.68 26.57 -25.96
C VAL A 424 -7.24 26.14 -25.79
N GLU A 425 -6.61 26.63 -24.75
CA GLU A 425 -5.35 26.13 -24.30
C GLU A 425 -5.63 24.78 -23.59
N LEU A 426 -5.48 23.68 -24.31
CA LEU A 426 -5.54 22.35 -23.71
C LEU A 426 -4.26 22.15 -22.91
N ALA A 427 -4.38 21.64 -21.69
CA ALA A 427 -3.21 21.30 -20.87
C ALA A 427 -2.32 20.28 -21.60
N ARG A 428 -2.93 19.36 -22.35
CA ARG A 428 -2.32 18.44 -23.30
C ARG A 428 -3.37 17.89 -24.26
N PRO A 429 -2.99 17.38 -25.44
CA PRO A 429 -3.93 16.68 -26.31
C PRO A 429 -4.38 15.34 -25.70
N PRO A 430 -5.57 14.80 -26.09
CA PRO A 430 -5.95 13.45 -25.74
C PRO A 430 -4.94 12.45 -26.36
N LEU A 431 -4.51 11.48 -25.56
CA LEU A 431 -3.54 10.46 -25.95
C LEU A 431 -4.23 9.09 -26.00
N PRO A 432 -3.74 8.17 -26.84
CA PRO A 432 -4.15 6.78 -26.76
C PRO A 432 -3.97 6.21 -25.36
N GLY A 433 -4.99 5.52 -24.87
CA GLY A 433 -5.03 5.03 -23.49
C GLY A 433 -5.75 5.96 -22.52
N ASP A 434 -5.98 7.23 -22.85
CA ASP A 434 -6.77 8.14 -22.02
C ASP A 434 -8.21 7.65 -21.88
N SER A 435 -8.81 7.93 -20.76
CA SER A 435 -10.23 7.72 -20.53
C SER A 435 -11.04 8.95 -20.94
N LEU A 436 -12.19 8.71 -21.57
CA LEU A 436 -13.15 9.74 -21.99
C LEU A 436 -14.30 9.81 -21.01
N PHE A 437 -14.67 11.04 -20.63
CA PHE A 437 -15.71 11.30 -19.64
C PHE A 437 -16.71 12.33 -20.17
N ARG A 438 -17.97 12.19 -19.74
CA ARG A 438 -19.06 13.08 -20.12
C ARG A 438 -19.12 14.35 -19.26
N GLN A 439 -18.60 14.30 -18.06
CA GLN A 439 -18.60 15.42 -17.13
C GLN A 439 -17.27 15.58 -16.42
N ARG A 440 -16.99 16.80 -15.97
CA ARG A 440 -15.83 17.06 -15.10
C ARG A 440 -16.00 16.32 -13.79
N THR A 441 -14.89 15.78 -13.26
CA THR A 441 -14.90 15.13 -11.95
C THR A 441 -15.34 16.11 -10.86
N VAL A 442 -16.41 15.77 -10.17
CA VAL A 442 -16.92 16.52 -9.01
C VAL A 442 -16.38 15.84 -7.74
N THR A 443 -15.81 16.64 -6.84
CA THR A 443 -15.32 16.13 -5.56
C THR A 443 -16.35 16.38 -4.47
N HIS A 444 -16.80 15.31 -3.81
CA HIS A 444 -17.73 15.39 -2.71
C HIS A 444 -16.99 15.55 -1.38
N PRO A 445 -17.17 16.69 -0.66
CA PRO A 445 -16.38 16.99 0.53
C PRO A 445 -16.68 16.09 1.72
N VAL A 446 -17.90 15.56 1.85
CA VAL A 446 -18.30 14.73 2.99
C VAL A 446 -17.66 13.34 2.92
N PRO A 447 -17.78 12.56 1.82
CA PRO A 447 -17.04 11.29 1.66
C PRO A 447 -15.53 11.48 1.79
N LEU A 448 -14.97 12.55 1.20
CA LEU A 448 -13.55 12.89 1.31
C LEU A 448 -13.11 13.08 2.77
N ALA A 449 -13.88 13.82 3.56
CA ALA A 449 -13.58 14.05 4.98
C ALA A 449 -13.64 12.74 5.79
N ILE A 450 -14.64 11.90 5.57
CA ILE A 450 -14.75 10.60 6.24
C ILE A 450 -13.58 9.69 5.83
N TRP A 451 -13.31 9.58 4.54
CA TRP A 451 -12.24 8.75 4.01
C TRP A 451 -10.85 9.18 4.50
N SER A 452 -10.61 10.49 4.67
CA SER A 452 -9.33 11.00 5.17
C SER A 452 -9.09 10.70 6.66
N VAL A 453 -10.15 10.58 7.46
CA VAL A 453 -10.05 10.25 8.91
C VAL A 453 -9.94 8.76 9.15
N VAL A 454 -10.66 7.95 8.36
CA VAL A 454 -10.62 6.48 8.46
C VAL A 454 -9.27 5.99 7.94
N PRO A 455 -8.50 5.25 8.76
CA PRO A 455 -7.20 4.76 8.30
C PRO A 455 -7.39 3.73 7.17
N ASN A 456 -6.90 4.06 5.99
CA ASN A 456 -6.93 3.16 4.85
C ASN A 456 -5.89 2.04 5.04
N MET A 457 -6.35 0.86 5.46
CA MET A 457 -5.46 -0.27 5.74
C MET A 457 -4.84 -0.88 4.48
N GLN A 458 -5.46 -0.71 3.32
CA GLN A 458 -4.91 -1.18 2.05
C GLN A 458 -3.60 -0.47 1.68
N SER A 459 -3.41 0.80 2.11
CA SER A 459 -2.15 1.54 1.87
C SER A 459 -0.92 0.89 2.48
N PHE A 460 -1.12 0.14 3.56
CA PHE A 460 -0.05 -0.55 4.28
C PHE A 460 0.17 -1.99 3.81
N TRP A 461 -0.79 -2.54 3.04
CA TRP A 461 -0.80 -3.93 2.61
C TRP A 461 -0.18 -4.07 1.22
N LEU A 462 1.12 -4.31 1.15
CA LEU A 462 1.88 -4.36 -0.10
C LEU A 462 2.15 -5.79 -0.59
N LEU A 463 1.35 -6.74 -0.14
CA LEU A 463 1.54 -8.14 -0.47
C LEU A 463 1.32 -8.41 -1.96
N ASP A 464 0.31 -7.79 -2.57
CA ASP A 464 0.00 -7.95 -3.98
C ASP A 464 1.16 -7.51 -4.89
N ALA A 465 1.88 -6.44 -4.49
CA ALA A 465 3.07 -6.01 -5.22
C ALA A 465 4.20 -7.06 -5.17
N ILE A 466 4.40 -7.70 -4.00
CA ILE A 466 5.41 -8.76 -3.85
C ILE A 466 5.03 -9.99 -4.69
N THR A 467 3.78 -10.43 -4.63
CA THR A 467 3.31 -11.63 -5.33
C THR A 467 3.30 -11.47 -6.84
N GLN A 468 3.14 -10.25 -7.33
CA GLN A 468 3.26 -9.91 -8.75
C GLN A 468 4.70 -9.56 -9.17
N ASN A 469 5.68 -9.78 -8.27
CA ASN A 469 7.08 -9.47 -8.47
C ASN A 469 7.36 -8.00 -8.87
N GLN A 470 6.50 -7.09 -8.43
CA GLN A 470 6.67 -5.66 -8.67
C GLN A 470 7.54 -5.02 -7.59
N PRO A 471 8.56 -4.24 -7.96
CA PRO A 471 9.41 -3.59 -6.97
C PRO A 471 8.65 -2.51 -6.22
N ILE A 472 8.74 -2.53 -4.89
CA ILE A 472 8.18 -1.48 -4.03
C ILE A 472 9.15 -0.29 -4.03
N PRO A 473 8.77 0.87 -4.60
CA PRO A 473 9.64 2.03 -4.59
C PRO A 473 9.74 2.63 -3.17
N LEU A 474 10.93 3.08 -2.78
CA LEU A 474 11.14 3.71 -1.47
C LEU A 474 10.29 4.97 -1.28
N SER A 475 10.00 5.71 -2.36
CA SER A 475 9.10 6.87 -2.31
C SER A 475 7.71 6.50 -1.79
N HIS A 476 7.17 5.37 -2.21
CA HIS A 476 5.90 4.85 -1.70
C HIS A 476 5.97 4.53 -0.20
N VAL A 477 7.06 3.88 0.24
CA VAL A 477 7.26 3.58 1.67
C VAL A 477 7.28 4.87 2.51
N PHE A 478 7.97 5.92 2.04
CA PHE A 478 7.99 7.21 2.73
C PHE A 478 6.59 7.86 2.78
N LEU A 479 5.79 7.76 1.71
CA LEU A 479 4.40 8.26 1.69
C LEU A 479 3.53 7.50 2.71
N VAL A 480 3.63 6.18 2.75
CA VAL A 480 2.91 5.31 3.71
C VAL A 480 3.29 5.67 5.15
N TYR A 481 4.58 5.90 5.42
CA TYR A 481 5.02 6.32 6.74
C TYR A 481 4.54 7.73 7.11
N GLY A 482 4.59 8.67 6.17
CA GLY A 482 4.03 10.02 6.36
C GLY A 482 2.54 9.97 6.68
N TYR A 483 1.78 9.20 5.92
CA TYR A 483 0.35 8.96 6.15
C TYR A 483 0.10 8.33 7.54
N GLY A 484 0.84 7.27 7.88
CA GLY A 484 0.71 6.60 9.18
C GLY A 484 1.02 7.52 10.36
N ILE A 485 2.06 8.36 10.26
CA ILE A 485 2.38 9.36 11.29
C ILE A 485 1.24 10.35 11.47
N CYS A 486 0.63 10.84 10.38
CA CYS A 486 -0.53 11.74 10.44
C CYS A 486 -1.71 11.06 11.16
N GLN A 487 -2.01 9.80 10.85
CA GLN A 487 -3.06 9.03 11.51
C GLN A 487 -2.76 8.85 13.02
N ILE A 488 -1.53 8.53 13.38
CA ILE A 488 -1.11 8.42 14.80
C ILE A 488 -1.36 9.75 15.53
N VAL A 489 -0.99 10.89 14.94
CA VAL A 489 -1.20 12.21 15.54
C VAL A 489 -2.69 12.48 15.75
N VAL A 490 -3.55 12.15 14.78
CA VAL A 490 -5.01 12.32 14.88
C VAL A 490 -5.56 11.48 16.04
N PHE A 491 -5.24 10.20 16.11
CA PHE A 491 -5.75 9.30 17.16
C PHE A 491 -5.18 9.62 18.54
N LEU A 492 -3.92 10.06 18.64
CA LEU A 492 -3.37 10.53 19.91
C LEU A 492 -4.02 11.83 20.38
N SER A 493 -4.34 12.75 19.46
CA SER A 493 -5.10 13.96 19.79
C SER A 493 -6.48 13.59 20.34
N LEU A 494 -7.15 12.62 19.68
CA LEU A 494 -8.41 12.07 20.18
C LEU A 494 -8.26 11.42 21.56
N ALA A 495 -7.17 10.64 21.77
CA ALA A 495 -6.87 10.01 23.07
C ALA A 495 -6.75 11.05 24.20
N VAL A 496 -6.05 12.17 23.93
CA VAL A 496 -5.91 13.28 24.88
C VAL A 496 -7.25 13.92 25.20
N ILE A 497 -8.08 14.19 24.17
CA ILE A 497 -9.42 14.78 24.35
C ILE A 497 -10.31 13.86 25.18
N LEU A 498 -10.34 12.56 24.85
CA LEU A 498 -11.14 11.56 25.56
C LEU A 498 -10.68 11.41 27.02
N PHE A 499 -9.37 11.49 27.27
CA PHE A 499 -8.83 11.40 28.61
C PHE A 499 -9.09 12.68 29.44
N GLN A 500 -9.06 13.86 28.81
CA GLN A 500 -9.37 15.13 29.49
C GLN A 500 -10.81 15.20 30.00
N GLY A 501 -11.76 14.68 29.22
CA GLY A 501 -13.17 14.66 29.57
C GLY A 501 -13.60 13.55 30.52
N ARG A 502 -12.65 12.82 31.13
CA ARG A 502 -12.94 11.77 32.13
C ARG A 502 -12.69 12.30 33.54
N ASP A 503 -13.72 12.26 34.38
CA ASP A 503 -13.56 12.47 35.82
C ASP A 503 -12.78 11.29 36.40
N VAL A 504 -11.61 11.58 36.91
CA VAL A 504 -10.66 10.60 37.48
C VAL A 504 -10.79 10.62 39.01
N GLY A 505 -11.91 11.16 39.52
CA GLY A 505 -12.21 11.28 40.95
C GLY A 505 -13.00 10.13 41.53
#